data_7eccd540dc548d2b081162753366fb10
#
_entry.id   7eccd540dc548d2b081162753366fb10
#
_cell.length_a   1.000
_cell.length_b   1.000
_cell.length_c   1.000
_cell.angle_alpha   90.00
_cell.angle_beta   90.00
_cell.angle_gamma   90.00
#
_symmetry.space_group_name_H-M   'P 1'
#
loop_
_entity.id
_entity.type
_entity.pdbx_description
1 polymer ?
#
loop_
_entity_poly.entity_id
_entity_poly.type
_entity_poly.pdbx_seq_one_letter_code
_entity_poly.pdbx_strand_id
1 'polypeptide(L)'
;MTSSELWTRETADRYDAEEAEASSAAVLGPTLAFLAELAGDGRALEFAIGTGRVGVPLRERGVPVVGIELSEHMAAVLRRKIDEATLPVVIGDMATTVVPGGFSLVYLVYNTITNLLTQDEQVECFRNAARHLEPGGRFVIELGVPPLRFLPPGQVAVPFDVSERHLGFDTFDLAEQILVSHHFTRDDDGRYRRENSRHRYAWPAELDLMARIAGLELERRVADWDGTPFTQDSTKHISVWRKPA
;
A
#
# COMPACT_ATOMS: atom_id res chain seq x y z
N MET A 1 -9.65 9.67 -13.74
CA MET A 1 -8.91 8.43 -13.94
C MET A 1 -9.17 7.54 -12.75
N THR A 2 -9.67 6.35 -12.96
CA THR A 2 -9.74 5.32 -11.93
C THR A 2 -8.34 4.76 -11.68
N SER A 3 -8.08 4.17 -10.52
CA SER A 3 -6.75 3.63 -10.20
C SER A 3 -6.28 2.56 -11.21
N SER A 4 -7.20 1.86 -11.87
CA SER A 4 -6.90 0.88 -12.93
C SER A 4 -6.28 1.48 -14.19
N GLU A 5 -6.57 2.75 -14.50
CA GLU A 5 -6.01 3.43 -15.70
C GLU A 5 -4.54 3.85 -15.52
N LEU A 6 -4.04 3.87 -14.28
CA LEU A 6 -2.64 4.15 -13.96
C LEU A 6 -1.73 2.94 -14.24
N TRP A 7 -2.26 1.72 -14.07
CA TRP A 7 -1.49 0.48 -14.15
C TRP A 7 -1.60 -0.16 -15.52
N THR A 8 -1.14 0.58 -16.54
CA THR A 8 -1.06 0.09 -17.94
C THR A 8 -0.01 -1.00 -18.06
N ARG A 9 -0.01 -1.71 -19.21
CA ARG A 9 1.04 -2.69 -19.53
C ARG A 9 2.44 -2.08 -19.45
N GLU A 10 2.62 -0.89 -20.01
CA GLU A 10 3.92 -0.20 -20.03
C GLU A 10 4.39 0.14 -18.60
N THR A 11 3.49 0.65 -17.75
CA THR A 11 3.78 0.91 -16.33
C THR A 11 4.13 -0.37 -15.60
N ALA A 12 3.35 -1.45 -15.79
CA ALA A 12 3.59 -2.73 -15.13
C ALA A 12 4.94 -3.36 -15.53
N ASP A 13 5.31 -3.29 -16.81
CA ASP A 13 6.57 -3.86 -17.30
C ASP A 13 7.82 -3.11 -16.78
N ARG A 14 7.68 -1.82 -16.41
CA ARG A 14 8.78 -1.01 -15.86
C ARG A 14 8.83 -1.02 -14.34
N TYR A 15 7.72 -1.31 -13.68
CA TYR A 15 7.53 -1.16 -12.24
C TYR A 15 8.65 -1.82 -11.41
N ASP A 16 9.02 -3.07 -11.70
CA ASP A 16 10.04 -3.78 -10.95
C ASP A 16 11.44 -3.15 -11.08
N ALA A 17 11.74 -2.55 -12.24
CA ALA A 17 13.03 -1.88 -12.46
C ALA A 17 13.07 -0.52 -11.77
N GLU A 18 11.95 0.22 -11.79
CA GLU A 18 11.81 1.51 -11.11
C GLU A 18 11.83 1.34 -9.59
N GLU A 19 11.27 0.24 -9.05
CA GLU A 19 11.21 -0.09 -7.62
C GLU A 19 12.33 -1.05 -7.14
N ALA A 20 13.41 -1.20 -7.90
CA ALA A 20 14.47 -2.17 -7.59
C ALA A 20 15.14 -1.92 -6.23
N GLU A 21 15.35 -0.67 -5.84
CA GLU A 21 15.91 -0.30 -4.54
C GLU A 21 14.96 -0.68 -3.40
N ALA A 22 13.67 -0.31 -3.53
CA ALA A 22 12.62 -0.65 -2.55
C ALA A 22 12.34 -2.16 -2.47
N SER A 23 12.74 -2.92 -3.49
CA SER A 23 12.62 -4.38 -3.56
C SER A 23 13.87 -5.11 -3.05
N SER A 24 14.92 -4.39 -2.66
CA SER A 24 16.15 -5.02 -2.18
C SER A 24 15.93 -5.78 -0.87
N ALA A 25 16.69 -6.87 -0.65
CA ALA A 25 16.58 -7.69 0.55
C ALA A 25 16.86 -6.88 1.84
N ALA A 26 17.70 -5.84 1.76
CA ALA A 26 18.02 -4.98 2.89
C ALA A 26 16.81 -4.12 3.29
N VAL A 27 16.05 -3.60 2.32
CA VAL A 27 14.85 -2.78 2.57
C VAL A 27 13.66 -3.64 2.96
N LEU A 28 13.41 -4.75 2.25
CA LEU A 28 12.27 -5.64 2.52
C LEU A 28 12.44 -6.56 3.73
N GLY A 29 13.68 -6.83 4.15
CA GLY A 29 13.97 -7.77 5.24
C GLY A 29 13.15 -7.53 6.50
N PRO A 30 13.14 -6.31 7.06
CA PRO A 30 12.32 -5.94 8.23
C PRO A 30 10.82 -6.11 7.99
N THR A 31 10.30 -5.66 6.83
CA THR A 31 8.90 -5.80 6.43
C THR A 31 8.46 -7.26 6.44
N LEU A 32 9.25 -8.13 5.80
CA LEU A 32 8.94 -9.55 5.72
C LEU A 32 9.01 -10.25 7.08
N ALA A 33 9.95 -9.85 7.95
CA ALA A 33 10.04 -10.40 9.31
C ALA A 33 8.80 -10.00 10.14
N PHE A 34 8.41 -8.74 10.08
CA PHE A 34 7.26 -8.21 10.79
C PHE A 34 5.94 -8.86 10.33
N LEU A 35 5.74 -9.00 9.02
CA LEU A 35 4.53 -9.62 8.48
C LEU A 35 4.50 -11.13 8.76
N ALA A 36 5.63 -11.84 8.69
CA ALA A 36 5.72 -13.25 9.02
C ALA A 36 5.43 -13.52 10.51
N GLU A 37 5.94 -12.66 11.41
CA GLU A 37 5.62 -12.72 12.84
C GLU A 37 4.10 -12.61 13.09
N LEU A 38 3.43 -11.64 12.43
CA LEU A 38 2.00 -11.43 12.60
C LEU A 38 1.14 -12.51 11.94
N ALA A 39 1.61 -13.11 10.85
CA ALA A 39 0.92 -14.23 10.20
C ALA A 39 0.97 -15.51 11.07
N GLY A 40 2.06 -15.71 11.81
CA GLY A 40 2.29 -16.94 12.55
C GLY A 40 2.21 -18.16 11.65
N ASP A 41 1.49 -19.20 12.10
CA ASP A 41 1.25 -20.43 11.30
C ASP A 41 0.07 -20.28 10.33
N GLY A 42 -0.57 -19.10 10.27
CA GLY A 42 -1.77 -18.85 9.46
C GLY A 42 -1.47 -18.39 8.04
N ARG A 43 -2.54 -18.00 7.34
CA ARG A 43 -2.50 -17.50 5.95
C ARG A 43 -2.52 -15.98 5.93
N ALA A 44 -1.82 -15.41 4.96
CA ALA A 44 -1.83 -13.97 4.70
C ALA A 44 -2.59 -13.64 3.41
N LEU A 45 -3.31 -12.52 3.42
CA LEU A 45 -3.95 -11.93 2.24
C LEU A 45 -3.34 -10.56 1.98
N GLU A 46 -2.72 -10.39 0.82
CA GLU A 46 -2.20 -9.11 0.38
C GLU A 46 -3.22 -8.39 -0.49
N PHE A 47 -3.61 -7.20 -0.09
CA PHE A 47 -4.43 -6.30 -0.88
C PHE A 47 -3.55 -5.52 -1.86
N ALA A 48 -3.98 -5.46 -3.12
CA ALA A 48 -3.24 -4.84 -4.22
C ALA A 48 -1.79 -5.39 -4.32
N ILE A 49 -1.68 -6.71 -4.48
CA ILE A 49 -0.39 -7.42 -4.48
C ILE A 49 0.57 -6.94 -5.58
N GLY A 50 0.07 -6.33 -6.65
CA GLY A 50 0.86 -5.80 -7.74
C GLY A 50 1.68 -6.88 -8.46
N THR A 51 2.97 -6.58 -8.63
CA THR A 51 3.95 -7.52 -9.21
C THR A 51 4.49 -8.52 -8.19
N GLY A 52 3.98 -8.52 -6.95
CA GLY A 52 4.38 -9.42 -5.87
C GLY A 52 5.63 -9.01 -5.11
N ARG A 53 5.95 -7.73 -5.05
CA ARG A 53 7.14 -7.18 -4.38
C ARG A 53 7.28 -7.69 -2.93
N VAL A 54 6.18 -7.80 -2.19
CA VAL A 54 6.17 -8.32 -0.82
C VAL A 54 5.65 -9.75 -0.76
N GLY A 55 4.57 -10.08 -1.48
CA GLY A 55 3.92 -11.39 -1.41
C GLY A 55 4.80 -12.55 -1.86
N VAL A 56 5.58 -12.36 -2.92
CA VAL A 56 6.50 -13.42 -3.40
C VAL A 56 7.55 -13.76 -2.36
N PRO A 57 8.38 -12.83 -1.86
CA PRO A 57 9.39 -13.16 -0.85
C PRO A 57 8.79 -13.55 0.52
N LEU A 58 7.57 -13.12 0.86
CA LEU A 58 6.88 -13.60 2.05
C LEU A 58 6.46 -15.06 1.90
N ARG A 59 5.97 -15.44 0.71
CA ARG A 59 5.68 -16.83 0.36
C ARG A 59 6.92 -17.72 0.41
N GLU A 60 8.05 -17.23 -0.08
CA GLU A 60 9.35 -17.93 -0.01
C GLU A 60 9.83 -18.15 1.43
N ARG A 61 9.44 -17.32 2.38
CA ARG A 61 9.66 -17.50 3.82
C ARG A 61 8.71 -18.51 4.47
N GLY A 62 7.82 -19.15 3.70
CA GLY A 62 6.92 -20.20 4.17
C GLY A 62 5.54 -19.74 4.59
N VAL A 63 5.22 -18.43 4.55
CA VAL A 63 3.87 -17.93 4.82
C VAL A 63 2.98 -18.20 3.61
N PRO A 64 1.84 -18.90 3.74
CA PRO A 64 0.88 -19.05 2.66
C PRO A 64 0.24 -17.71 2.33
N VAL A 65 0.49 -17.17 1.12
CA VAL A 65 0.00 -15.86 0.66
C VAL A 65 -1.03 -16.05 -0.44
N VAL A 66 -2.11 -15.26 -0.38
CA VAL A 66 -3.07 -15.03 -1.46
C VAL A 66 -3.08 -13.54 -1.77
N GLY A 67 -3.29 -13.14 -3.03
CA GLY A 67 -3.36 -11.73 -3.42
C GLY A 67 -4.71 -11.33 -3.98
N ILE A 68 -5.07 -10.06 -3.83
CA ILE A 68 -6.07 -9.36 -4.64
C ILE A 68 -5.33 -8.33 -5.46
N GLU A 69 -5.60 -8.24 -6.77
CA GLU A 69 -4.98 -7.25 -7.66
C GLU A 69 -6.00 -6.72 -8.66
N LEU A 70 -6.08 -5.41 -8.82
CA LEU A 70 -7.02 -4.78 -9.75
C LEU A 70 -6.53 -4.84 -11.19
N SER A 71 -5.21 -4.73 -11.41
CA SER A 71 -4.59 -4.69 -12.73
C SER A 71 -4.19 -6.08 -13.22
N GLU A 72 -4.84 -6.56 -14.28
CA GLU A 72 -4.41 -7.77 -14.98
C GLU A 72 -2.96 -7.70 -15.48
N HIS A 73 -2.47 -6.48 -15.81
CA HIS A 73 -1.10 -6.29 -16.28
C HIS A 73 -0.08 -6.48 -15.15
N MET A 74 -0.36 -5.97 -13.94
CA MET A 74 0.47 -6.19 -12.76
C MET A 74 0.49 -7.66 -12.38
N ALA A 75 -0.67 -8.32 -12.34
CA ALA A 75 -0.78 -9.75 -12.10
C ALA A 75 -0.03 -10.59 -13.14
N ALA A 76 -0.04 -10.18 -14.42
CA ALA A 76 0.71 -10.87 -15.47
C ALA A 76 2.23 -10.77 -15.26
N VAL A 77 2.74 -9.66 -14.74
CA VAL A 77 4.17 -9.54 -14.33
C VAL A 77 4.48 -10.45 -13.16
N LEU A 78 3.61 -10.51 -12.15
CA LEU A 78 3.73 -11.42 -11.01
C LEU A 78 3.81 -12.88 -11.49
N ARG A 79 2.98 -13.28 -12.46
CA ARG A 79 2.98 -14.64 -13.02
C ARG A 79 4.28 -15.05 -13.72
N ARG A 80 5.13 -14.11 -14.11
CA ARG A 80 6.48 -14.42 -14.61
C ARG A 80 7.44 -14.87 -13.50
N LYS A 81 7.12 -14.57 -12.23
CA LYS A 81 7.94 -14.83 -11.04
C LYS A 81 7.48 -16.07 -10.27
N ILE A 82 6.17 -16.30 -10.19
CA ILE A 82 5.57 -17.35 -9.38
C ILE A 82 4.26 -17.84 -10.02
N ASP A 83 4.00 -19.15 -9.95
CA ASP A 83 2.79 -19.74 -10.52
C ASP A 83 1.55 -19.53 -9.62
N GLU A 84 0.36 -19.70 -10.24
CA GLU A 84 -0.93 -19.51 -9.58
C GLU A 84 -1.17 -20.52 -8.44
N ALA A 85 -0.66 -21.75 -8.56
CA ALA A 85 -0.87 -22.76 -7.53
C ALA A 85 -0.06 -22.42 -6.27
N THR A 86 1.09 -21.79 -6.43
CA THR A 86 1.97 -21.41 -5.32
C THR A 86 1.52 -20.12 -4.63
N LEU A 87 1.07 -19.11 -5.41
CA LEU A 87 0.56 -17.84 -4.91
C LEU A 87 -0.69 -17.45 -5.71
N PRO A 88 -1.89 -17.85 -5.25
CA PRO A 88 -3.14 -17.48 -5.92
C PRO A 88 -3.40 -15.98 -5.88
N VAL A 89 -3.90 -15.42 -7.00
CA VAL A 89 -4.32 -14.02 -7.08
C VAL A 89 -5.70 -13.92 -7.67
N VAL A 90 -6.59 -13.19 -7.02
CA VAL A 90 -7.93 -12.86 -7.51
C VAL A 90 -7.89 -11.47 -8.12
N ILE A 91 -8.29 -11.37 -9.40
CA ILE A 91 -8.42 -10.06 -10.06
C ILE A 91 -9.67 -9.36 -9.53
N GLY A 92 -9.48 -8.16 -8.96
CA GLY A 92 -10.56 -7.38 -8.40
C GLY A 92 -10.10 -6.24 -7.51
N ASP A 93 -11.07 -5.48 -7.02
CA ASP A 93 -10.85 -4.32 -6.17
C ASP A 93 -10.67 -4.74 -4.70
N MET A 94 -9.62 -4.25 -4.04
CA MET A 94 -9.30 -4.54 -2.63
C MET A 94 -10.39 -4.09 -1.66
N ALA A 95 -11.23 -3.12 -2.02
CA ALA A 95 -12.33 -2.67 -1.16
C ALA A 95 -13.54 -3.63 -1.18
N THR A 96 -13.73 -4.41 -2.26
CA THR A 96 -14.98 -5.16 -2.47
C THR A 96 -14.81 -6.64 -2.78
N THR A 97 -13.66 -7.03 -3.34
CA THR A 97 -13.43 -8.43 -3.76
C THR A 97 -13.30 -9.35 -2.56
N VAL A 98 -14.01 -10.48 -2.59
CA VAL A 98 -13.99 -11.49 -1.53
C VAL A 98 -13.22 -12.72 -1.99
N VAL A 99 -12.24 -13.14 -1.18
CA VAL A 99 -11.44 -14.35 -1.37
C VAL A 99 -11.91 -15.41 -0.37
N PRO A 100 -12.16 -16.67 -0.79
CA PRO A 100 -12.58 -17.73 0.12
C PRO A 100 -11.52 -18.08 1.19
N GLY A 101 -12.00 -18.39 2.38
CA GLY A 101 -11.20 -18.84 3.53
C GLY A 101 -10.97 -17.75 4.56
N GLY A 102 -10.37 -18.14 5.68
CA GLY A 102 -9.96 -17.24 6.77
C GLY A 102 -8.47 -16.92 6.67
N PHE A 103 -8.09 -15.76 7.19
CA PHE A 103 -6.72 -15.28 7.20
C PHE A 103 -6.35 -14.80 8.61
N SER A 104 -5.15 -15.15 9.05
CA SER A 104 -4.58 -14.60 10.29
C SER A 104 -4.04 -13.18 10.07
N LEU A 105 -3.67 -12.85 8.83
CA LEU A 105 -3.13 -11.58 8.43
C LEU A 105 -3.77 -11.09 7.12
N VAL A 106 -4.24 -9.85 7.11
CA VAL A 106 -4.51 -9.06 5.90
C VAL A 106 -3.57 -7.88 5.92
N TYR A 107 -2.93 -7.55 4.80
CA TYR A 107 -2.01 -6.41 4.78
C TYR A 107 -2.08 -5.61 3.49
N LEU A 108 -1.73 -4.35 3.61
CA LEU A 108 -1.72 -3.34 2.56
C LEU A 108 -0.54 -2.42 2.80
N VAL A 109 0.43 -2.45 1.91
CA VAL A 109 1.71 -1.74 2.08
C VAL A 109 1.92 -0.66 1.03
N TYR A 110 2.97 0.14 1.20
CA TYR A 110 3.44 1.11 0.21
C TYR A 110 2.39 2.18 -0.14
N ASN A 111 1.74 2.75 0.85
CA ASN A 111 0.73 3.81 0.69
C ASN A 111 -0.51 3.43 -0.14
N THR A 112 -0.70 2.19 -0.50
CA THR A 112 -1.69 1.75 -1.51
C THR A 112 -3.14 2.10 -1.16
N ILE A 113 -3.50 2.22 0.13
CA ILE A 113 -4.86 2.63 0.53
C ILE A 113 -5.24 4.02 -0.04
N THR A 114 -4.26 4.86 -0.35
CA THR A 114 -4.49 6.19 -0.91
C THR A 114 -5.03 6.17 -2.34
N ASN A 115 -4.94 5.02 -3.03
CA ASN A 115 -5.52 4.81 -4.35
C ASN A 115 -7.06 4.70 -4.32
N LEU A 116 -7.64 4.48 -3.14
CA LEU A 116 -9.08 4.61 -2.88
C LEU A 116 -9.38 6.09 -2.64
N LEU A 117 -10.06 6.72 -3.58
CA LEU A 117 -10.15 8.18 -3.67
C LEU A 117 -11.27 8.79 -2.84
N THR A 118 -12.10 7.97 -2.21
CA THR A 118 -13.18 8.43 -1.32
C THR A 118 -13.02 7.85 0.08
N GLN A 119 -13.57 8.54 1.07
CA GLN A 119 -13.60 8.03 2.44
C GLN A 119 -14.38 6.70 2.54
N ASP A 120 -15.49 6.61 1.81
CA ASP A 120 -16.34 5.41 1.81
C ASP A 120 -15.60 4.20 1.23
N GLU A 121 -14.84 4.36 0.14
CA GLU A 121 -14.00 3.28 -0.40
C GLU A 121 -12.93 2.82 0.60
N GLN A 122 -12.29 3.75 1.32
CA GLN A 122 -11.32 3.40 2.35
C GLN A 122 -11.98 2.67 3.52
N VAL A 123 -13.17 3.10 3.96
CA VAL A 123 -13.97 2.38 4.98
C VAL A 123 -14.34 0.97 4.50
N GLU A 124 -14.77 0.82 3.22
CA GLU A 124 -15.08 -0.51 2.66
C GLU A 124 -13.84 -1.41 2.59
N CYS A 125 -12.65 -0.86 2.33
CA CYS A 125 -11.40 -1.62 2.40
C CYS A 125 -11.17 -2.20 3.82
N PHE A 126 -11.37 -1.40 4.87
CA PHE A 126 -11.29 -1.88 6.25
C PHE A 126 -12.35 -2.95 6.56
N ARG A 127 -13.59 -2.77 6.09
CA ARG A 127 -14.67 -3.77 6.23
C ARG A 127 -14.31 -5.06 5.49
N ASN A 128 -13.72 -4.93 4.31
CA ASN A 128 -13.28 -6.08 3.52
C ASN A 128 -12.14 -6.83 4.23
N ALA A 129 -11.17 -6.14 4.79
CA ALA A 129 -10.12 -6.73 5.61
C ALA A 129 -10.71 -7.49 6.82
N ALA A 130 -11.61 -6.84 7.57
CA ALA A 130 -12.28 -7.46 8.71
C ALA A 130 -13.10 -8.70 8.33
N ARG A 131 -13.71 -8.71 7.14
CA ARG A 131 -14.47 -9.86 6.60
C ARG A 131 -13.58 -11.07 6.34
N HIS A 132 -12.35 -10.85 5.88
CA HIS A 132 -11.39 -11.92 5.59
C HIS A 132 -10.66 -12.44 6.83
N LEU A 133 -10.52 -11.60 7.87
CA LEU A 133 -9.82 -11.97 9.08
C LEU A 133 -10.58 -13.00 9.92
N GLU A 134 -9.87 -13.99 10.43
CA GLU A 134 -10.30 -14.85 11.53
C GLU A 134 -10.37 -14.05 12.84
N PRO A 135 -11.15 -14.50 13.84
CA PRO A 135 -11.06 -13.94 15.18
C PRO A 135 -9.61 -13.96 15.69
N GLY A 136 -9.14 -12.82 16.20
CA GLY A 136 -7.73 -12.63 16.60
C GLY A 136 -6.77 -12.28 15.46
N GLY A 137 -7.21 -12.34 14.22
CA GLY A 137 -6.41 -11.95 13.05
C GLY A 137 -6.15 -10.44 12.99
N ARG A 138 -5.19 -10.03 12.17
CA ARG A 138 -4.66 -8.66 12.13
C ARG A 138 -4.74 -8.05 10.74
N PHE A 139 -5.13 -6.78 10.69
CA PHE A 139 -5.00 -5.94 9.50
C PHE A 139 -3.81 -4.99 9.66
N VAL A 140 -2.93 -4.94 8.67
CA VAL A 140 -1.72 -4.12 8.69
C VAL A 140 -1.72 -3.15 7.52
N ILE A 141 -1.47 -1.87 7.80
CA ILE A 141 -1.28 -0.84 6.77
C ILE A 141 0.06 -0.12 7.01
N GLU A 142 0.85 0.04 5.94
CA GLU A 142 1.95 1.00 5.86
C GLU A 142 1.47 2.24 5.12
N LEU A 143 1.62 3.41 5.75
CA LEU A 143 1.17 4.68 5.18
C LEU A 143 2.03 5.85 5.64
N GLY A 144 2.30 6.78 4.71
CA GLY A 144 2.88 8.08 5.02
C GLY A 144 1.94 8.95 5.86
N VAL A 145 2.50 9.68 6.81
CA VAL A 145 1.77 10.76 7.49
C VAL A 145 1.66 11.94 6.52
N PRO A 146 0.45 12.52 6.32
CA PRO A 146 0.27 13.63 5.39
C PRO A 146 1.28 14.76 5.65
N PRO A 147 2.09 15.19 4.66
CA PRO A 147 3.21 16.11 4.86
C PRO A 147 2.76 17.58 5.01
N LEU A 148 1.51 17.82 5.43
CA LEU A 148 0.91 19.16 5.52
C LEU A 148 1.65 20.11 6.47
N ARG A 149 2.40 19.58 7.43
CA ARG A 149 3.28 20.40 8.31
C ARG A 149 4.42 21.11 7.54
N PHE A 150 4.74 20.63 6.34
CA PHE A 150 5.77 21.25 5.46
C PHE A 150 5.16 22.21 4.44
N LEU A 151 3.84 22.37 4.45
CA LEU A 151 3.12 23.27 3.54
C LEU A 151 3.08 24.69 4.14
N PRO A 152 3.84 25.66 3.60
CA PRO A 152 3.80 27.03 4.09
C PRO A 152 2.40 27.65 3.90
N PRO A 153 2.00 28.62 4.76
CA PRO A 153 0.72 29.31 4.61
C PRO A 153 0.55 29.92 3.22
N GLY A 154 -0.59 29.63 2.58
CA GLY A 154 -0.92 30.12 1.24
C GLY A 154 -0.29 29.36 0.08
N GLN A 155 0.48 28.31 0.36
CA GLN A 155 0.98 27.39 -0.67
C GLN A 155 0.13 26.12 -0.72
N VAL A 156 0.13 25.47 -1.88
CA VAL A 156 -0.64 24.24 -2.14
C VAL A 156 0.25 23.10 -2.64
N ALA A 157 1.57 23.31 -2.74
CA ALA A 157 2.51 22.35 -3.30
C ALA A 157 3.71 22.10 -2.39
N VAL A 158 4.12 20.83 -2.30
CA VAL A 158 5.35 20.39 -1.59
C VAL A 158 6.20 19.56 -2.55
N PRO A 159 7.45 19.93 -2.83
CA PRO A 159 8.36 19.09 -3.61
C PRO A 159 8.78 17.86 -2.79
N PHE A 160 8.87 16.70 -3.44
CA PHE A 160 9.37 15.48 -2.83
C PHE A 160 10.64 14.93 -3.53
N ASP A 161 10.89 15.34 -4.78
CA ASP A 161 12.13 15.03 -5.49
C ASP A 161 12.55 16.20 -6.38
N VAL A 162 13.84 16.52 -6.34
CA VAL A 162 14.47 17.53 -7.20
C VAL A 162 15.84 17.01 -7.63
N SER A 163 15.85 16.22 -8.70
CA SER A 163 17.08 15.66 -9.26
C SER A 163 17.26 16.08 -10.72
N GLU A 164 18.41 15.72 -11.34
CA GLU A 164 18.66 16.02 -12.76
C GLU A 164 17.70 15.30 -13.71
N ARG A 165 17.20 14.14 -13.30
CA ARG A 165 16.35 13.29 -14.14
C ARG A 165 14.88 13.30 -13.76
N HIS A 166 14.57 13.72 -12.52
CA HIS A 166 13.20 13.69 -12.04
C HIS A 166 12.88 14.92 -11.17
N LEU A 167 11.76 15.56 -11.49
CA LEU A 167 11.15 16.61 -10.66
C LEU A 167 9.80 16.11 -10.19
N GLY A 168 9.60 16.05 -8.88
CA GLY A 168 8.36 15.58 -8.28
C GLY A 168 7.85 16.53 -7.21
N PHE A 169 6.54 16.83 -7.26
CA PHE A 169 5.87 17.60 -6.21
C PHE A 169 4.41 17.17 -6.07
N ASP A 170 3.93 17.25 -4.84
CA ASP A 170 2.53 17.02 -4.52
C ASP A 170 1.77 18.33 -4.44
N THR A 171 0.56 18.39 -4.99
CA THR A 171 -0.41 19.45 -4.74
C THR A 171 -1.56 18.94 -3.92
N PHE A 172 -2.12 19.79 -3.03
CA PHE A 172 -3.10 19.38 -2.03
C PHE A 172 -4.42 20.12 -2.18
N ASP A 173 -5.52 19.37 -2.22
CA ASP A 173 -6.85 19.83 -1.90
C ASP A 173 -7.16 19.43 -0.44
N LEU A 174 -7.13 20.42 0.47
CA LEU A 174 -7.28 20.16 1.90
C LEU A 174 -8.74 19.88 2.29
N ALA A 175 -9.72 20.30 1.48
CA ALA A 175 -11.12 20.06 1.76
C ALA A 175 -11.53 18.63 1.43
N GLU A 176 -11.05 18.13 0.29
CA GLU A 176 -11.35 16.78 -0.18
C GLU A 176 -10.33 15.73 0.32
N GLN A 177 -9.27 16.15 1.01
CA GLN A 177 -8.14 15.30 1.40
C GLN A 177 -7.49 14.59 0.20
N ILE A 178 -7.42 15.26 -0.93
CA ILE A 178 -6.77 14.73 -2.15
C ILE A 178 -5.41 15.37 -2.32
N LEU A 179 -4.41 14.55 -2.58
CA LEU A 179 -3.15 14.99 -3.14
C LEU A 179 -3.04 14.52 -4.59
N VAL A 180 -2.35 15.31 -5.41
CA VAL A 180 -1.97 14.92 -6.76
C VAL A 180 -0.45 14.97 -6.83
N SER A 181 0.16 13.82 -7.05
CA SER A 181 1.59 13.72 -7.32
C SER A 181 1.86 14.03 -8.78
N HIS A 182 2.73 14.99 -9.02
CA HIS A 182 3.17 15.41 -10.34
C HIS A 182 4.61 14.95 -10.55
N HIS A 183 4.81 14.09 -11.55
CA HIS A 183 6.12 13.57 -11.94
C HIS A 183 6.52 14.12 -13.29
N PHE A 184 7.74 14.62 -13.40
CA PHE A 184 8.37 15.06 -14.63
C PHE A 184 9.69 14.33 -14.78
N THR A 185 9.70 13.26 -15.56
CA THR A 185 10.88 12.43 -15.79
C THR A 185 11.54 12.83 -17.10
N ARG A 186 12.81 13.18 -17.05
CA ARG A 186 13.62 13.54 -18.22
C ARG A 186 14.09 12.28 -18.93
N ASP A 187 13.76 12.16 -20.22
CA ASP A 187 14.28 11.10 -21.08
C ASP A 187 15.69 11.41 -21.58
N ASP A 188 16.31 10.46 -22.28
CA ASP A 188 17.68 10.61 -22.78
C ASP A 188 17.78 11.65 -23.94
N ASP A 189 16.66 12.00 -24.58
CA ASP A 189 16.56 13.07 -25.58
C ASP A 189 16.40 14.46 -24.92
N GLY A 190 16.34 14.54 -23.59
CA GLY A 190 16.18 15.76 -22.81
C GLY A 190 14.75 16.29 -22.75
N ARG A 191 13.75 15.53 -23.19
CA ARG A 191 12.35 15.85 -23.06
C ARG A 191 11.83 15.40 -21.71
N TYR A 192 10.77 16.08 -21.20
CA TYR A 192 10.10 15.67 -19.97
C TYR A 192 8.81 14.92 -20.29
N ARG A 193 8.70 13.71 -19.76
CA ARG A 193 7.44 12.97 -19.66
C ARG A 193 6.75 13.40 -18.40
N ARG A 194 5.49 13.80 -18.51
CA ARG A 194 4.65 14.16 -17.37
C ARG A 194 3.68 13.03 -17.04
N GLU A 195 3.67 12.64 -15.76
CA GLU A 195 2.70 11.71 -15.20
C GLU A 195 2.10 12.30 -13.93
N ASN A 196 0.83 12.03 -13.69
CA ASN A 196 0.15 12.48 -12.48
C ASN A 196 -0.63 11.32 -11.89
N SER A 197 -0.58 11.19 -10.55
CA SER A 197 -1.42 10.25 -9.82
C SER A 197 -2.21 10.97 -8.73
N ARG A 198 -3.46 10.56 -8.54
CA ARG A 198 -4.33 11.10 -7.49
C ARG A 198 -4.39 10.13 -6.33
N HIS A 199 -4.35 10.69 -5.12
CA HIS A 199 -4.34 9.92 -3.88
C HIS A 199 -5.22 10.61 -2.84
N ARG A 200 -6.02 9.85 -2.09
CA ARG A 200 -6.68 10.36 -0.91
C ARG A 200 -5.83 10.05 0.32
N TYR A 201 -5.27 11.09 0.94
CA TYR A 201 -4.53 10.92 2.19
C TYR A 201 -5.48 10.81 3.38
N ALA A 202 -5.06 10.06 4.39
CA ALA A 202 -5.80 9.91 5.64
C ALA A 202 -4.84 10.07 6.84
N TRP A 203 -5.35 10.66 7.93
CA TRP A 203 -4.61 10.73 9.18
C TRP A 203 -4.65 9.39 9.93
N PRO A 204 -3.63 9.05 10.73
CA PRO A 204 -3.66 7.85 11.56
C PRO A 204 -4.92 7.72 12.42
N ALA A 205 -5.41 8.84 12.98
CA ALA A 205 -6.64 8.86 13.78
C ALA A 205 -7.91 8.61 12.95
N GLU A 206 -7.92 9.00 11.67
CA GLU A 206 -9.02 8.71 10.75
C GLU A 206 -9.05 7.21 10.40
N LEU A 207 -7.88 6.60 10.16
CA LEU A 207 -7.77 5.15 9.95
C LEU A 207 -8.26 4.37 11.19
N ASP A 208 -8.01 4.87 12.40
CA ASP A 208 -8.52 4.25 13.62
C ASP A 208 -10.06 4.31 13.71
N LEU A 209 -10.69 5.37 13.21
CA LEU A 209 -12.15 5.45 13.10
C LEU A 209 -12.67 4.45 12.05
N MET A 210 -12.02 4.33 10.90
CA MET A 210 -12.37 3.34 9.87
C MET A 210 -12.25 1.90 10.42
N ALA A 211 -11.19 1.63 11.18
CA ALA A 211 -11.00 0.35 11.86
C ALA A 211 -12.14 0.03 12.83
N ARG A 212 -12.53 0.99 13.70
CA ARG A 212 -13.66 0.84 14.62
C ARG A 212 -14.98 0.59 13.90
N ILE A 213 -15.24 1.30 12.79
CA ILE A 213 -16.43 1.07 11.94
C ILE A 213 -16.44 -0.35 11.38
N ALA A 214 -15.25 -0.90 11.06
CA ALA A 214 -15.08 -2.27 10.60
C ALA A 214 -15.05 -3.33 11.71
N GLY A 215 -15.14 -2.93 12.98
CA GLY A 215 -15.06 -3.83 14.14
C GLY A 215 -13.63 -4.29 14.47
N LEU A 216 -12.64 -3.51 14.11
CA LEU A 216 -11.23 -3.75 14.42
C LEU A 216 -10.73 -2.80 15.52
N GLU A 217 -9.76 -3.25 16.29
CA GLU A 217 -9.17 -2.49 17.39
C GLU A 217 -7.68 -2.26 17.14
N LEU A 218 -7.18 -1.02 17.39
CA LEU A 218 -5.77 -0.73 17.27
C LEU A 218 -4.98 -1.54 18.30
N GLU A 219 -4.07 -2.39 17.82
CA GLU A 219 -3.16 -3.20 18.64
C GLU A 219 -1.81 -2.49 18.80
N ARG A 220 -1.25 -1.97 17.68
CA ARG A 220 0.08 -1.38 17.67
C ARG A 220 0.22 -0.36 16.53
N ARG A 221 1.00 0.70 16.77
CA ARG A 221 1.48 1.61 15.73
C ARG A 221 2.95 1.89 15.95
N VAL A 222 3.75 1.72 14.91
CA VAL A 222 5.18 2.00 14.89
C VAL A 222 5.52 2.91 13.71
N ALA A 223 6.68 3.57 13.75
CA ALA A 223 7.11 4.46 12.68
C ALA A 223 7.73 3.71 11.50
N ASP A 224 8.34 2.57 11.76
CA ASP A 224 8.96 1.74 10.72
C ASP A 224 8.84 0.25 11.05
N TRP A 225 9.16 -0.60 10.08
CA TRP A 225 9.11 -2.05 10.14
C TRP A 225 10.07 -2.68 11.16
N ASP A 226 11.07 -1.94 11.63
CA ASP A 226 11.98 -2.34 12.71
C ASP A 226 11.41 -2.16 14.13
N GLY A 227 10.16 -1.65 14.23
CA GLY A 227 9.49 -1.38 15.49
C GLY A 227 9.82 -0.03 16.13
N THR A 228 10.50 0.87 15.42
CA THR A 228 10.76 2.24 15.91
C THR A 228 9.45 2.90 16.38
N PRO A 229 9.43 3.51 17.58
CA PRO A 229 8.22 4.14 18.12
C PRO A 229 7.64 5.24 17.23
N PHE A 230 6.32 5.22 17.04
CA PHE A 230 5.61 6.29 16.33
C PHE A 230 5.49 7.52 17.23
N THR A 231 5.94 8.67 16.72
CA THR A 231 5.93 9.97 17.42
C THR A 231 5.33 11.06 16.56
N GLN A 232 5.19 12.26 17.10
CA GLN A 232 4.75 13.45 16.34
C GLN A 232 5.67 13.79 15.16
N ASP A 233 6.93 13.37 15.19
CA ASP A 233 7.92 13.65 14.14
C ASP A 233 7.99 12.57 13.07
N SER A 234 7.28 11.47 13.26
CA SER A 234 7.23 10.38 12.29
C SER A 234 6.61 10.82 10.97
N THR A 235 7.22 10.42 9.87
CA THR A 235 6.76 10.74 8.51
C THR A 235 5.96 9.61 7.86
N LYS A 236 6.02 8.42 8.43
CA LYS A 236 5.25 7.23 8.05
C LYS A 236 4.87 6.44 9.29
N HIS A 237 3.98 5.50 9.12
CA HIS A 237 3.60 4.55 10.16
C HIS A 237 3.23 3.19 9.60
N ILE A 238 3.44 2.16 10.43
CA ILE A 238 2.86 0.84 10.27
C ILE A 238 1.84 0.68 11.39
N SER A 239 0.57 0.57 11.02
CA SER A 239 -0.51 0.37 11.98
C SER A 239 -1.06 -1.04 11.88
N VAL A 240 -1.25 -1.66 13.03
CA VAL A 240 -1.77 -3.01 13.19
C VAL A 240 -3.08 -2.92 13.96
N TRP A 241 -4.16 -3.34 13.34
CA TRP A 241 -5.45 -3.50 14.02
C TRP A 241 -5.81 -4.98 14.12
N ARG A 242 -6.38 -5.36 15.23
CA ARG A 242 -6.78 -6.74 15.53
C ARG A 242 -8.29 -6.88 15.42
N LYS A 243 -8.74 -7.98 14.85
CA LYS A 243 -10.14 -8.42 14.97
C LYS A 243 -10.35 -9.07 16.34
N PRO A 244 -11.27 -8.60 17.15
CA PRO A 244 -11.62 -9.24 18.42
C PRO A 244 -11.95 -10.72 18.26
N ALA A 245 -11.78 -11.50 19.35
CA ALA A 245 -12.10 -12.93 19.37
C ALA A 245 -13.61 -13.18 19.39
#